data_9f49bcb615d53f16be11ec2006c7ea1b
#
_entry.id   9f49bcb615d53f16be11ec2006c7ea1b
#
_cell.length_a   1.000
_cell.length_b   1.000
_cell.length_c   1.000
_cell.angle_alpha   90.00
_cell.angle_beta   90.00
_cell.angle_gamma   90.00
#
_symmetry.space_group_name_H-M   'P 1'
#
loop_
_entity.id
_entity.type
_entity.pdbx_description
1 polymer ?
#
loop_
_entity_poly.entity_id
_entity_poly.type
_entity_poly.pdbx_seq_one_letter_code
_entity_poly.pdbx_strand_id
1 'polypeptide(L)'
;GCIKIPIRPLFLISSRKGLHRMKQSLDFPKPRLCPVTKVLYLYDIKFIYMSAKIHFRDYNPKQTVLFPQRLDKDIAGNDPVRVVDTVIDNLRLEQFHKLYKERGRSPYHPKMMLKAVIYGYMNNLYSCRKIESALKRDIHFIWLAGYERPDFNTINRFRNRVKEEINHIFTLLVIMLAEKGFITLDVEYIDCTKIESKANRYTFVWRKSTEKNRVKLMAKIKALLEQIDEAMAQENAQGDNGQNFTPSDLMAIADELNRSLREGPEPVTKEEKRHRKEKERQVKQLKEHAGKLDEYDEKLRILGDRNSYSKTDHDATFMRMKEDAMNNGQTKPGYNLQMGTENQFILDFGLFQSPGDPLTMITFFNSFAGRYHRLPDKAVADSGYGSEENYRFMEEAGIAAYVKYNWFHREQRMHYEPNPFSPQSLYYNAEGDYYVCPMGQHMERIGTARSKTENGYVTESARYKARRCEGCPLRGSCFKAKGDRIIEVNHRLDEYRRKARERLTSEEGIRHRGRRCIEPEAVFGQMKYDMAYKRFRHFGMDKVKMDFAFFAIAFNIKKMCSTMARRAINGGNCPKQNPITGIAIILYAKNQKNEGNSQNMAA
;
A
#
# COMPACT_ATOMS: atom_id res chain seq x y z
N GLY A 1 39.22 8.62 -46.68
CA GLY A 1 37.95 7.97 -46.40
C GLY A 1 38.17 6.63 -45.68
N CYS A 2 38.07 6.63 -44.35
CA CYS A 2 38.13 5.39 -43.60
C CYS A 2 36.69 4.88 -43.34
N ILE A 3 36.39 3.70 -43.86
CA ILE A 3 35.16 2.98 -43.62
C ILE A 3 35.29 2.25 -42.27
N LYS A 4 34.44 2.57 -41.31
CA LYS A 4 34.34 1.83 -40.05
C LYS A 4 33.33 0.66 -40.24
N ILE A 5 33.81 -0.56 -40.04
CA ILE A 5 33.00 -1.77 -39.99
C ILE A 5 32.67 -2.07 -38.51
N PRO A 6 31.41 -2.26 -38.13
CA PRO A 6 31.07 -2.57 -36.73
C PRO A 6 31.26 -4.08 -36.45
N ILE A 7 32.08 -4.39 -35.44
CA ILE A 7 32.26 -5.75 -34.90
C ILE A 7 31.11 -6.00 -33.91
N ARG A 8 30.29 -7.03 -34.22
CA ARG A 8 29.32 -7.61 -33.26
C ARG A 8 30.01 -8.64 -32.39
N PRO A 9 29.76 -8.74 -31.11
CA PRO A 9 30.31 -9.80 -30.27
C PRO A 9 29.55 -11.11 -30.49
N LEU A 10 30.32 -12.17 -30.76
CA LEU A 10 29.86 -13.56 -30.83
C LEU A 10 29.69 -14.12 -29.42
N PHE A 11 28.51 -14.65 -29.14
CA PHE A 11 28.22 -15.41 -27.93
C PHE A 11 28.96 -16.78 -28.00
N LEU A 12 29.81 -17.05 -27.00
CA LEU A 12 30.40 -18.34 -26.74
C LEU A 12 29.41 -19.23 -25.98
N ILE A 13 28.83 -20.21 -26.66
CA ILE A 13 28.11 -21.33 -26.03
C ILE A 13 29.12 -22.44 -25.73
N SER A 14 29.39 -22.63 -24.43
CA SER A 14 30.18 -23.75 -23.93
C SER A 14 29.31 -25.00 -23.85
N SER A 15 29.46 -25.96 -24.77
CA SER A 15 29.02 -27.33 -24.54
C SER A 15 30.15 -28.31 -24.80
N ARG A 16 30.50 -29.05 -23.75
CA ARG A 16 31.57 -30.07 -23.71
C ARG A 16 31.21 -31.39 -24.44
N LYS A 17 30.54 -31.33 -25.59
CA LYS A 17 30.27 -32.56 -26.38
C LYS A 17 30.42 -32.29 -27.88
N GLY A 18 31.64 -32.22 -28.39
CA GLY A 18 31.84 -31.98 -29.83
C GLY A 18 33.28 -32.13 -30.34
N LEU A 19 34.22 -32.58 -29.51
CA LEU A 19 35.64 -32.60 -29.87
C LEU A 19 36.18 -34.00 -30.27
N HIS A 20 35.32 -34.90 -30.73
CA HIS A 20 35.78 -36.24 -31.10
C HIS A 20 35.47 -36.69 -32.55
N ARG A 21 35.07 -35.78 -33.45
CA ARG A 21 34.85 -36.14 -34.86
C ARG A 21 35.30 -35.05 -35.82
N MET A 22 36.60 -34.74 -35.86
CA MET A 22 37.21 -34.04 -36.98
C MET A 22 38.73 -34.32 -36.99
N LYS A 23 39.08 -35.59 -37.13
CA LYS A 23 40.44 -36.06 -37.52
C LYS A 23 40.27 -37.06 -38.64
N GLN A 24 39.90 -36.61 -39.81
CA GLN A 24 40.12 -37.30 -41.06
C GLN A 24 39.93 -36.34 -42.22
N SER A 25 40.88 -36.32 -43.12
CA SER A 25 40.93 -35.70 -44.44
C SER A 25 41.07 -34.17 -44.52
N LEU A 26 42.32 -33.75 -44.58
CA LEU A 26 42.80 -32.71 -45.52
C LEU A 26 44.31 -32.86 -45.66
N ASP A 27 44.74 -33.68 -46.65
CA ASP A 27 46.13 -33.74 -47.14
C ASP A 27 46.41 -32.42 -47.89
N PHE A 28 47.19 -31.53 -47.28
CA PHE A 28 47.84 -30.45 -47.99
C PHE A 28 49.27 -30.79 -48.30
N PRO A 29 49.78 -30.53 -49.53
CA PRO A 29 51.16 -30.80 -49.88
C PRO A 29 52.12 -29.93 -49.09
N LYS A 30 53.13 -30.53 -48.50
CA LYS A 30 54.18 -29.86 -47.70
C LYS A 30 54.97 -28.90 -48.59
N PRO A 31 55.02 -27.61 -48.29
CA PRO A 31 55.91 -26.68 -48.96
C PRO A 31 57.35 -26.96 -48.56
N ARG A 32 58.23 -27.06 -49.55
CA ARG A 32 59.72 -27.16 -49.35
C ARG A 32 60.22 -25.80 -48.85
N LEU A 33 60.46 -25.66 -47.54
CA LEU A 33 61.04 -24.49 -46.93
C LEU A 33 62.54 -24.43 -47.08
N CYS A 34 63.10 -23.31 -47.54
CA CYS A 34 64.50 -22.99 -47.65
C CYS A 34 65.19 -23.04 -46.24
N PRO A 35 66.50 -23.48 -46.14
CA PRO A 35 67.18 -23.66 -44.85
C PRO A 35 67.20 -22.39 -43.91
N VAL A 36 67.12 -21.19 -44.48
CA VAL A 36 67.14 -19.94 -43.70
C VAL A 36 65.90 -19.70 -42.90
N THR A 37 64.75 -20.18 -43.35
CA THR A 37 63.46 -20.04 -42.65
C THR A 37 63.31 -20.99 -41.45
N LYS A 38 64.10 -22.10 -41.38
CA LYS A 38 64.07 -22.99 -40.22
C LYS A 38 64.70 -22.39 -38.95
N VAL A 39 65.68 -21.48 -39.12
CA VAL A 39 66.36 -20.86 -37.97
C VAL A 39 65.50 -19.78 -37.35
N LEU A 40 64.72 -19.01 -38.13
CA LEU A 40 63.80 -18.02 -37.62
C LEU A 40 62.56 -18.64 -36.92
N TYR A 41 62.06 -19.79 -37.41
CA TYR A 41 60.96 -20.52 -36.80
C TYR A 41 61.29 -21.13 -35.44
N LEU A 42 62.58 -21.47 -35.21
CA LEU A 42 63.03 -22.01 -33.92
C LEU A 42 63.33 -20.93 -32.88
N TYR A 43 63.55 -19.67 -33.32
CA TYR A 43 63.70 -18.54 -32.42
C TYR A 43 62.32 -17.99 -31.90
N ASP A 44 61.30 -17.96 -32.74
CA ASP A 44 59.98 -17.54 -32.35
C ASP A 44 59.23 -18.50 -31.39
N ILE A 45 59.53 -19.82 -31.52
CA ILE A 45 58.93 -20.86 -30.65
C ILE A 45 59.52 -20.82 -29.23
N LYS A 46 60.77 -20.35 -29.05
CA LYS A 46 61.37 -20.23 -27.71
C LYS A 46 60.90 -19.03 -26.91
N PHE A 47 60.27 -18.05 -27.54
CA PHE A 47 59.74 -16.89 -26.85
C PHE A 47 58.31 -17.05 -26.34
N ILE A 48 57.58 -18.10 -26.76
CA ILE A 48 56.16 -18.27 -26.43
C ILE A 48 55.93 -19.07 -25.13
N TYR A 49 56.97 -19.61 -24.50
CA TYR A 49 56.84 -20.40 -23.25
C TYR A 49 57.63 -19.82 -22.06
N MET A 50 57.70 -18.50 -21.95
CA MET A 50 57.89 -17.91 -20.61
C MET A 50 56.50 -17.66 -20.02
N SER A 51 55.88 -18.71 -19.47
CA SER A 51 54.72 -18.53 -18.60
C SER A 51 55.19 -17.66 -17.42
N ALA A 52 54.75 -16.40 -17.41
CA ALA A 52 54.90 -15.57 -16.23
C ALA A 52 54.34 -16.35 -15.04
N LYS A 53 55.20 -16.72 -14.10
CA LYS A 53 54.74 -17.33 -12.85
C LYS A 53 53.82 -16.31 -12.15
N ILE A 54 52.51 -16.51 -12.22
CA ILE A 54 51.55 -15.70 -11.50
C ILE A 54 51.81 -15.98 -10.02
N HIS A 55 52.30 -14.96 -9.31
CA HIS A 55 52.42 -15.00 -7.86
C HIS A 55 51.07 -14.60 -7.28
N PHE A 56 50.38 -15.55 -6.67
CA PHE A 56 49.20 -15.27 -5.85
C PHE A 56 49.65 -14.73 -4.48
N ARG A 57 48.86 -13.84 -3.90
CA ARG A 57 49.08 -13.43 -2.53
C ARG A 57 48.89 -14.61 -1.59
N ASP A 58 49.69 -14.65 -0.51
CA ASP A 58 49.55 -15.69 0.50
C ASP A 58 48.15 -15.65 1.11
N TYR A 59 47.52 -16.82 1.18
CA TYR A 59 46.19 -17.00 1.76
C TYR A 59 46.26 -17.95 2.95
N ASN A 60 46.07 -17.37 4.15
CA ASN A 60 46.00 -18.14 5.39
C ASN A 60 44.71 -17.84 6.15
N PRO A 61 43.64 -18.65 6.04
CA PRO A 61 42.36 -18.44 6.72
C PRO A 61 42.45 -18.61 8.24
N LYS A 62 43.57 -19.14 8.77
CA LYS A 62 43.80 -19.36 10.21
C LYS A 62 44.79 -18.36 10.80
N GLN A 63 45.04 -17.23 10.12
CA GLN A 63 45.95 -16.21 10.60
C GLN A 63 45.47 -15.66 11.92
N THR A 64 46.32 -15.73 12.94
CA THR A 64 46.07 -15.16 14.24
C THR A 64 46.52 -13.70 14.25
N VAL A 65 45.61 -12.80 14.60
CA VAL A 65 45.91 -11.37 14.73
C VAL A 65 46.16 -11.08 16.22
N LEU A 66 47.34 -10.60 16.54
CA LEU A 66 47.75 -10.28 17.93
C LEU A 66 46.92 -9.11 18.50
N PHE A 67 46.58 -8.14 17.69
CA PHE A 67 45.75 -6.99 18.05
C PHE A 67 44.56 -6.91 17.09
N PRO A 68 43.33 -7.20 17.52
CA PRO A 68 42.16 -7.09 16.65
C PRO A 68 41.99 -5.65 16.15
N GLN A 69 41.79 -5.47 14.83
CA GLN A 69 41.50 -4.17 14.28
C GLN A 69 40.17 -3.67 14.82
N ARG A 70 40.10 -2.34 15.03
CA ARG A 70 38.81 -1.69 15.35
C ARG A 70 37.93 -1.75 14.12
N LEU A 71 36.71 -2.32 14.24
CA LEU A 71 35.74 -2.40 13.14
C LEU A 71 35.45 -1.03 12.52
N ASP A 72 35.55 0.03 13.31
CA ASP A 72 35.38 1.39 12.84
C ASP A 72 36.35 1.79 11.71
N LYS A 73 37.55 1.20 11.65
CA LYS A 73 38.52 1.42 10.58
C LYS A 73 38.20 0.65 9.30
N ASP A 74 37.49 -0.45 9.43
CA ASP A 74 37.13 -1.30 8.28
C ASP A 74 35.88 -0.80 7.54
N ILE A 75 35.12 0.13 8.17
CA ILE A 75 33.92 0.75 7.60
C ILE A 75 34.30 2.11 7.00
N ALA A 76 34.00 2.28 5.71
CA ALA A 76 34.27 3.54 5.01
C ALA A 76 33.61 4.74 5.70
N GLY A 77 34.26 5.90 5.68
CA GLY A 77 33.75 7.12 6.32
C GLY A 77 32.42 7.62 5.71
N ASN A 78 32.15 7.29 4.46
CA ASN A 78 30.94 7.65 3.74
C ASN A 78 29.90 6.50 3.65
N ASP A 79 30.10 5.42 4.43
CA ASP A 79 29.17 4.30 4.41
C ASP A 79 27.79 4.69 4.96
N PRO A 80 26.69 4.26 4.33
CA PRO A 80 25.33 4.51 4.80
C PRO A 80 25.05 4.07 6.25
N VAL A 81 25.76 3.07 6.77
CA VAL A 81 25.60 2.63 8.15
C VAL A 81 25.92 3.74 9.16
N ARG A 82 26.91 4.61 8.87
CA ARG A 82 27.26 5.76 9.70
C ARG A 82 26.16 6.81 9.72
N VAL A 83 25.45 6.97 8.60
CA VAL A 83 24.30 7.87 8.53
C VAL A 83 23.16 7.35 9.40
N VAL A 84 22.87 6.03 9.36
CA VAL A 84 21.87 5.41 10.25
C VAL A 84 22.25 5.63 11.72
N ASP A 85 23.49 5.38 12.06
CA ASP A 85 24.01 5.58 13.42
C ASP A 85 23.77 7.02 13.91
N THR A 86 24.24 7.99 13.15
CA THR A 86 24.11 9.41 13.47
C THR A 86 22.66 9.88 13.53
N VAL A 87 21.82 9.50 12.56
CA VAL A 87 20.42 9.90 12.52
C VAL A 87 19.67 9.39 13.76
N ILE A 88 19.83 8.11 14.11
CA ILE A 88 19.12 7.53 15.26
C ILE A 88 19.65 8.06 16.58
N ASP A 89 20.95 8.35 16.70
CA ASP A 89 21.51 8.92 17.92
C ASP A 89 21.02 10.34 18.19
N ASN A 90 20.75 11.09 17.14
CA ASN A 90 20.22 12.45 17.26
C ASN A 90 18.70 12.50 17.48
N LEU A 91 17.98 11.39 17.31
CA LEU A 91 16.55 11.34 17.63
C LEU A 91 16.36 11.27 19.16
N ARG A 92 15.43 12.09 19.66
CA ARG A 92 14.99 12.01 21.06
C ARG A 92 14.08 10.79 21.22
N LEU A 93 14.56 9.78 21.89
CA LEU A 93 13.86 8.51 22.13
C LEU A 93 13.52 8.31 23.61
N GLU A 94 13.35 9.39 24.37
CA GLU A 94 13.03 9.34 25.81
C GLU A 94 11.75 8.57 26.09
N GLN A 95 10.76 8.68 25.20
CA GLN A 95 9.53 7.90 25.29
C GLN A 95 9.75 6.38 25.27
N PHE A 96 10.86 5.90 24.70
CA PHE A 96 11.15 4.48 24.69
C PHE A 96 11.49 3.95 26.07
N HIS A 97 12.00 4.78 26.98
CA HIS A 97 12.26 4.35 28.37
C HIS A 97 10.98 3.92 29.08
N LYS A 98 9.85 4.60 28.81
CA LYS A 98 8.54 4.27 29.36
C LYS A 98 8.03 2.88 28.93
N LEU A 99 8.55 2.34 27.83
CA LEU A 99 8.16 1.03 27.30
C LEU A 99 8.89 -0.13 28.02
N TYR A 100 9.84 0.16 28.91
CA TYR A 100 10.62 -0.85 29.64
C TYR A 100 10.30 -0.82 31.12
N LYS A 101 10.31 -2.00 31.75
CA LYS A 101 10.13 -2.13 33.19
C LYS A 101 11.46 -1.89 33.91
N GLU A 102 11.42 -1.25 35.05
CA GLU A 102 12.60 -0.99 35.89
C GLU A 102 13.21 -2.26 36.48
N ARG A 103 12.39 -3.30 36.68
CA ARG A 103 12.83 -4.57 37.30
C ARG A 103 12.88 -5.68 36.24
N GLY A 104 13.87 -6.57 36.34
CA GLY A 104 14.07 -7.72 35.48
C GLY A 104 15.46 -7.78 34.86
N ARG A 105 15.66 -8.69 33.89
CA ARG A 105 16.92 -8.78 33.12
C ARG A 105 17.11 -7.50 32.30
N SER A 106 18.34 -6.96 32.30
CA SER A 106 18.71 -5.78 31.52
C SER A 106 18.35 -5.96 30.03
N PRO A 107 17.52 -5.09 29.48
CA PRO A 107 17.15 -5.15 28.05
C PRO A 107 18.28 -4.62 27.18
N TYR A 108 18.29 -5.02 25.92
CA TYR A 108 19.12 -4.37 24.90
C TYR A 108 18.75 -2.89 24.75
N HIS A 109 19.75 -2.05 24.48
CA HIS A 109 19.54 -0.62 24.35
C HIS A 109 18.58 -0.31 23.18
N PRO A 110 17.50 0.48 23.37
CA PRO A 110 16.47 0.67 22.34
C PRO A 110 16.99 1.35 21.07
N LYS A 111 17.94 2.29 21.17
CA LYS A 111 18.58 2.90 20.00
C LYS A 111 19.33 1.86 19.16
N MET A 112 20.10 0.98 19.79
CA MET A 112 20.80 -0.10 19.11
C MET A 112 19.83 -1.03 18.36
N MET A 113 18.75 -1.44 19.03
CA MET A 113 17.71 -2.28 18.40
C MET A 113 17.06 -1.58 17.21
N LEU A 114 16.77 -0.29 17.34
CA LEU A 114 16.19 0.53 16.27
C LEU A 114 17.16 0.65 15.08
N LYS A 115 18.44 0.96 15.33
CA LYS A 115 19.50 1.02 14.32
C LYS A 115 19.59 -0.29 13.54
N ALA A 116 19.65 -1.43 14.23
CA ALA A 116 19.74 -2.75 13.62
C ALA A 116 18.52 -3.09 12.75
N VAL A 117 17.31 -2.75 13.19
CA VAL A 117 16.08 -2.99 12.40
C VAL A 117 16.03 -2.08 11.17
N ILE A 118 16.26 -0.78 11.33
CA ILE A 118 16.23 0.18 10.20
C ILE A 118 17.30 -0.15 9.16
N TYR A 119 18.53 -0.42 9.59
CA TYR A 119 19.60 -0.82 8.67
C TYR A 119 19.29 -2.15 7.98
N GLY A 120 18.61 -3.08 8.70
CA GLY A 120 18.08 -4.30 8.11
C GLY A 120 17.11 -4.01 6.96
N TYR A 121 16.16 -3.10 7.16
CA TYR A 121 15.21 -2.71 6.12
C TYR A 121 15.88 -2.01 4.94
N MET A 122 16.90 -1.18 5.18
CA MET A 122 17.69 -0.56 4.09
C MET A 122 18.39 -1.60 3.20
N ASN A 123 18.75 -2.76 3.76
CA ASN A 123 19.40 -3.87 3.08
C ASN A 123 18.43 -5.01 2.70
N ASN A 124 17.12 -4.73 2.63
CA ASN A 124 16.07 -5.68 2.24
C ASN A 124 15.94 -6.89 3.21
N LEU A 125 16.41 -6.76 4.45
CA LEU A 125 16.32 -7.77 5.49
C LEU A 125 15.09 -7.52 6.38
N TYR A 126 13.90 -7.88 5.92
CA TYR A 126 12.63 -7.64 6.63
C TYR A 126 12.31 -8.69 7.71
N SER A 127 12.94 -9.85 7.66
CA SER A 127 12.73 -10.95 8.61
C SER A 127 13.65 -10.79 9.83
N CYS A 128 13.10 -10.92 11.05
CA CYS A 128 13.89 -10.88 12.29
C CYS A 128 14.99 -11.94 12.31
N ARG A 129 14.77 -13.14 11.71
CA ARG A 129 15.80 -14.18 11.60
C ARG A 129 16.94 -13.78 10.66
N LYS A 130 16.63 -13.05 9.56
CA LYS A 130 17.68 -12.53 8.67
C LYS A 130 18.49 -11.42 9.35
N ILE A 131 17.84 -10.54 10.11
CA ILE A 131 18.53 -9.50 10.91
C ILE A 131 19.43 -10.15 11.98
N GLU A 132 18.93 -11.14 12.71
CA GLU A 132 19.75 -11.93 13.65
C GLU A 132 20.97 -12.56 12.96
N SER A 133 20.78 -13.15 11.76
CA SER A 133 21.89 -13.73 11.00
C SER A 133 22.91 -12.67 10.57
N ALA A 134 22.45 -11.47 10.18
CA ALA A 134 23.32 -10.35 9.81
C ALA A 134 24.12 -9.83 11.03
N LEU A 135 23.50 -9.70 12.19
CA LEU A 135 24.15 -9.32 13.44
C LEU A 135 25.29 -10.28 13.86
N LYS A 136 25.31 -11.51 13.34
CA LYS A 136 26.36 -12.50 13.60
C LYS A 136 27.47 -12.53 12.56
N ARG A 137 27.24 -12.00 11.34
CA ARG A 137 28.10 -12.25 10.16
C ARG A 137 28.54 -10.99 9.42
N ASP A 138 27.76 -9.90 9.51
CA ASP A 138 28.00 -8.67 8.75
C ASP A 138 28.67 -7.64 9.66
N ILE A 139 29.81 -7.11 9.24
CA ILE A 139 30.61 -6.16 10.04
C ILE A 139 29.86 -4.87 10.34
N HIS A 140 29.02 -4.40 9.41
CA HIS A 140 28.23 -3.18 9.60
C HIS A 140 27.18 -3.36 10.70
N PHE A 141 26.51 -4.54 10.73
CA PHE A 141 25.56 -4.88 11.78
C PHE A 141 26.25 -5.11 13.12
N ILE A 142 27.42 -5.77 13.12
CA ILE A 142 28.22 -6.02 14.33
C ILE A 142 28.69 -4.68 14.94
N TRP A 143 29.18 -3.77 14.09
CA TRP A 143 29.59 -2.42 14.51
C TRP A 143 28.41 -1.63 15.08
N LEU A 144 27.27 -1.59 14.37
CA LEU A 144 26.07 -0.85 14.75
C LEU A 144 25.47 -1.34 16.07
N ALA A 145 25.60 -2.64 16.34
CA ALA A 145 25.11 -3.29 17.54
C ALA A 145 26.13 -3.32 18.70
N GLY A 146 27.36 -2.84 18.50
CA GLY A 146 28.41 -2.92 19.52
C GLY A 146 28.70 -4.36 19.97
N TYR A 147 28.73 -5.32 19.03
CA TYR A 147 28.87 -6.77 19.24
C TYR A 147 27.70 -7.47 19.95
N GLU A 148 26.63 -6.76 20.27
CA GLU A 148 25.41 -7.37 20.83
C GLU A 148 24.69 -8.22 19.78
N ARG A 149 24.13 -9.35 20.22
CA ARG A 149 23.53 -10.36 19.32
C ARG A 149 22.11 -10.76 19.78
N PRO A 150 21.13 -9.84 19.72
CA PRO A 150 19.76 -10.18 20.05
C PRO A 150 19.22 -11.28 19.12
N ASP A 151 18.48 -12.22 19.67
CA ASP A 151 17.81 -13.26 18.93
C ASP A 151 16.58 -12.71 18.17
N PHE A 152 16.06 -13.49 17.22
CA PHE A 152 14.92 -13.09 16.40
C PHE A 152 13.64 -12.84 17.21
N ASN A 153 13.45 -13.52 18.35
CA ASN A 153 12.31 -13.30 19.24
C ASN A 153 12.43 -11.95 19.93
N THR A 154 13.62 -11.60 20.40
CA THR A 154 13.90 -10.31 21.02
C THR A 154 13.70 -9.17 20.03
N ILE A 155 14.18 -9.30 18.80
CA ILE A 155 13.94 -8.34 17.72
C ILE A 155 12.43 -8.20 17.43
N ASN A 156 11.70 -9.30 17.36
CA ASN A 156 10.25 -9.27 17.13
C ASN A 156 9.49 -8.63 18.31
N ARG A 157 9.87 -8.93 19.56
CA ARG A 157 9.28 -8.30 20.75
C ARG A 157 9.56 -6.81 20.77
N PHE A 158 10.78 -6.37 20.42
CA PHE A 158 11.12 -4.96 20.29
C PHE A 158 10.21 -4.26 19.26
N ARG A 159 10.09 -4.78 18.05
CA ARG A 159 9.22 -4.20 17.01
C ARG A 159 7.78 -4.04 17.49
N ASN A 160 7.21 -5.08 18.12
CA ASN A 160 5.86 -5.01 18.65
C ASN A 160 5.72 -4.03 19.81
N ARG A 161 6.77 -3.84 20.62
CA ARG A 161 6.77 -2.88 21.73
C ARG A 161 6.72 -1.44 21.26
N VAL A 162 7.45 -1.13 20.19
CA VAL A 162 7.56 0.23 19.65
C VAL A 162 6.52 0.52 18.55
N LYS A 163 5.53 -0.33 18.36
CA LYS A 163 4.59 -0.25 17.22
C LYS A 163 3.83 1.09 17.13
N GLU A 164 3.55 1.72 18.25
CA GLU A 164 2.82 2.99 18.31
C GLU A 164 3.79 4.18 18.13
N GLU A 165 4.99 4.05 18.71
CA GLU A 165 6.00 5.11 18.68
C GLU A 165 6.72 5.24 17.33
N ILE A 166 6.77 4.19 16.53
CA ILE A 166 7.53 4.21 15.27
C ILE A 166 6.98 5.22 14.26
N ASN A 167 5.68 5.49 14.29
CA ASN A 167 5.06 6.53 13.47
C ASN A 167 5.53 7.93 13.86
N HIS A 168 5.71 8.18 15.16
CA HIS A 168 6.26 9.44 15.64
C HIS A 168 7.72 9.61 15.18
N ILE A 169 8.53 8.54 15.26
CA ILE A 169 9.91 8.55 14.74
C ILE A 169 9.95 8.85 13.24
N PHE A 170 9.03 8.28 12.46
CA PHE A 170 8.90 8.61 11.05
C PHE A 170 8.63 10.10 10.85
N THR A 171 7.72 10.69 11.63
CA THR A 171 7.40 12.12 11.57
C THR A 171 8.63 12.98 11.92
N LEU A 172 9.37 12.64 12.99
CA LEU A 172 10.60 13.35 13.35
C LEU A 172 11.67 13.28 12.24
N LEU A 173 11.81 12.13 11.59
CA LEU A 173 12.73 11.98 10.46
C LEU A 173 12.33 12.90 9.28
N VAL A 174 11.06 12.96 8.94
CA VAL A 174 10.58 13.83 7.84
C VAL A 174 10.76 15.31 8.17
N ILE A 175 10.49 15.72 9.41
CA ILE A 175 10.78 17.09 9.88
C ILE A 175 12.27 17.40 9.74
N MET A 176 13.14 16.49 10.16
CA MET A 176 14.60 16.63 9.98
C MET A 176 14.98 16.78 8.49
N LEU A 177 14.36 16.01 7.59
CA LEU A 177 14.60 16.13 6.15
C LEU A 177 14.19 17.50 5.61
N ALA A 178 13.07 18.07 6.09
CA ALA A 178 12.63 19.42 5.75
C ALA A 178 13.62 20.49 6.27
N GLU A 179 14.06 20.38 7.52
CA GLU A 179 15.06 21.27 8.12
C GLU A 179 16.41 21.24 7.39
N LYS A 180 16.77 20.09 6.81
CA LYS A 180 17.99 19.92 6.00
C LYS A 180 17.82 20.31 4.52
N GLY A 181 16.65 20.78 4.11
CA GLY A 181 16.38 21.21 2.74
C GLY A 181 16.38 20.08 1.71
N PHE A 182 16.00 18.87 2.11
CA PHE A 182 15.72 17.77 1.17
C PHE A 182 14.30 17.85 0.61
N ILE A 183 13.37 18.39 1.39
CA ILE A 183 11.94 18.55 1.11
C ILE A 183 11.47 19.88 1.68
N THR A 184 10.29 20.36 1.28
CA THR A 184 9.68 21.60 1.76
C THR A 184 8.39 21.41 2.54
N LEU A 185 7.67 20.29 2.33
CA LEU A 185 6.31 19.99 2.78
C LEU A 185 5.24 20.93 2.16
N ASP A 186 5.58 21.63 1.07
CA ASP A 186 4.65 22.55 0.39
C ASP A 186 3.86 21.83 -0.70
N VAL A 187 4.45 20.79 -1.32
CA VAL A 187 3.83 20.04 -2.40
C VAL A 187 3.79 18.57 -2.03
N GLU A 188 2.61 17.98 -2.08
CA GLU A 188 2.42 16.55 -1.87
C GLU A 188 1.96 15.87 -3.15
N TYR A 189 2.78 14.93 -3.66
CA TYR A 189 2.42 14.06 -4.78
C TYR A 189 1.82 12.78 -4.22
N ILE A 190 0.51 12.62 -4.43
CA ILE A 190 -0.28 11.54 -3.83
C ILE A 190 -0.59 10.48 -4.89
N ASP A 191 -0.34 9.23 -4.55
CA ASP A 191 -0.79 8.07 -5.33
C ASP A 191 -0.95 6.86 -4.40
N CYS A 192 -1.63 5.82 -4.91
CA CYS A 192 -1.85 4.59 -4.19
C CYS A 192 -1.20 3.38 -4.86
N THR A 193 -0.90 2.39 -4.05
CA THR A 193 -0.57 1.07 -4.54
C THR A 193 -1.15 -0.02 -3.64
N LYS A 194 -1.40 -1.19 -4.20
CA LYS A 194 -1.93 -2.33 -3.45
C LYS A 194 -0.79 -3.26 -3.08
N ILE A 195 -0.70 -3.59 -1.78
CA ILE A 195 0.32 -4.50 -1.25
C ILE A 195 -0.37 -5.74 -0.69
N GLU A 196 0.11 -6.92 -1.11
CA GLU A 196 -0.44 -8.21 -0.69
C GLU A 196 -0.23 -8.42 0.82
N SER A 197 -1.28 -8.87 1.52
CA SER A 197 -1.17 -9.35 2.90
C SER A 197 -0.44 -10.70 2.96
N LYS A 198 0.10 -11.04 4.13
CA LYS A 198 0.63 -12.38 4.43
C LYS A 198 -0.47 -13.46 4.41
N ALA A 199 -1.73 -13.09 4.37
CA ALA A 199 -2.89 -13.96 4.45
C ALA A 199 -2.92 -15.05 3.36
N ASN A 200 -3.64 -16.14 3.66
CA ASN A 200 -3.91 -17.19 2.69
C ASN A 200 -4.91 -16.66 1.62
N ARG A 201 -4.58 -16.86 0.36
CA ARG A 201 -5.38 -16.40 -0.80
C ARG A 201 -6.72 -17.13 -0.95
N TYR A 202 -6.84 -18.31 -0.39
CA TYR A 202 -8.01 -19.17 -0.57
C TYR A 202 -9.00 -19.14 0.61
N THR A 203 -8.69 -18.42 1.67
CA THR A 203 -9.55 -18.27 2.85
C THR A 203 -10.25 -16.91 2.83
N PHE A 204 -11.31 -16.81 2.04
CA PHE A 204 -12.07 -15.57 1.85
C PHE A 204 -13.49 -15.67 2.43
N VAL A 205 -14.03 -14.55 2.84
CA VAL A 205 -15.43 -14.33 3.19
C VAL A 205 -15.95 -13.17 2.35
N TRP A 206 -17.07 -13.39 1.64
CA TRP A 206 -17.72 -12.39 0.80
C TRP A 206 -19.04 -11.95 1.41
N ARG A 207 -19.28 -10.63 1.51
CA ARG A 207 -20.53 -10.05 2.03
C ARG A 207 -21.75 -10.65 1.35
N LYS A 208 -21.85 -10.54 0.04
CA LYS A 208 -22.99 -11.02 -0.75
C LYS A 208 -23.32 -12.50 -0.50
N SER A 209 -22.32 -13.33 -0.31
CA SER A 209 -22.48 -14.75 -0.01
C SER A 209 -22.98 -14.97 1.42
N THR A 210 -22.43 -14.22 2.37
CA THR A 210 -22.80 -14.30 3.80
C THR A 210 -24.23 -13.83 4.00
N GLU A 211 -24.61 -12.69 3.43
CA GLU A 211 -25.98 -12.16 3.49
C GLU A 211 -26.99 -13.12 2.86
N LYS A 212 -26.69 -13.64 1.67
CA LYS A 212 -27.55 -14.63 1.02
C LYS A 212 -27.74 -15.88 1.86
N ASN A 213 -26.68 -16.37 2.51
CA ASN A 213 -26.76 -17.55 3.35
C ASN A 213 -27.49 -17.27 4.67
N ARG A 214 -27.29 -16.05 5.24
CA ARG A 214 -28.04 -15.59 6.41
C ARG A 214 -29.54 -15.52 6.15
N VAL A 215 -29.96 -14.95 5.02
CA VAL A 215 -31.38 -14.88 4.62
C VAL A 215 -31.97 -16.29 4.46
N LYS A 216 -31.23 -17.21 3.82
CA LYS A 216 -31.66 -18.61 3.71
C LYS A 216 -31.77 -19.32 5.05
N LEU A 217 -30.86 -19.02 5.99
CA LEU A 217 -30.90 -19.57 7.33
C LEU A 217 -32.09 -19.02 8.12
N MET A 218 -32.36 -17.74 8.04
CA MET A 218 -33.52 -17.08 8.66
C MET A 218 -34.85 -17.70 8.17
N ALA A 219 -34.96 -17.98 6.87
CA ALA A 219 -36.15 -18.67 6.34
C ALA A 219 -36.31 -20.10 6.92
N LYS A 220 -35.20 -20.84 7.11
CA LYS A 220 -35.24 -22.17 7.74
C LYS A 220 -35.59 -22.10 9.23
N ILE A 221 -35.08 -21.11 9.94
CA ILE A 221 -35.39 -20.85 11.35
C ILE A 221 -36.89 -20.58 11.49
N LYS A 222 -37.43 -19.69 10.65
CA LYS A 222 -38.85 -19.36 10.66
C LYS A 222 -39.72 -20.60 10.43
N ALA A 223 -39.42 -21.39 9.41
CA ALA A 223 -40.15 -22.65 9.14
C ALA A 223 -40.06 -23.67 10.29
N LEU A 224 -38.90 -23.73 10.99
CA LEU A 224 -38.74 -24.60 12.15
C LEU A 224 -39.54 -24.12 13.36
N LEU A 225 -39.58 -22.80 13.61
CA LEU A 225 -40.37 -22.19 14.68
C LEU A 225 -41.87 -22.38 14.41
N GLU A 226 -42.32 -22.17 13.18
CA GLU A 226 -43.74 -22.45 12.79
C GLU A 226 -44.12 -23.89 13.09
N GLN A 227 -43.26 -24.89 12.79
CA GLN A 227 -43.49 -26.30 13.15
C GLN A 227 -43.54 -26.55 14.67
N ILE A 228 -42.74 -25.81 15.43
CA ILE A 228 -42.72 -25.90 16.89
C ILE A 228 -43.98 -25.24 17.47
N ASP A 229 -44.38 -24.10 16.97
CA ASP A 229 -45.57 -23.34 17.38
C ASP A 229 -46.86 -24.12 17.05
N GLU A 230 -46.94 -24.72 15.87
CA GLU A 230 -48.06 -25.62 15.51
C GLU A 230 -48.16 -26.84 16.46
N ALA A 231 -47.00 -27.38 16.86
CA ALA A 231 -46.95 -28.46 17.84
C ALA A 231 -47.27 -28.00 19.27
N MET A 232 -46.93 -26.73 19.62
CA MET A 232 -47.24 -26.10 20.91
C MET A 232 -48.62 -25.44 20.93
N ALA A 233 -49.17 -24.98 19.80
CA ALA A 233 -50.52 -24.43 19.70
C ALA A 233 -51.61 -25.47 19.96
N GLN A 234 -51.26 -26.73 19.85
CA GLN A 234 -52.12 -27.80 20.39
C GLN A 234 -52.08 -27.84 21.94
N GLU A 235 -51.12 -27.19 22.60
CA GLU A 235 -51.00 -27.11 24.06
C GLU A 235 -51.25 -25.71 24.65
N ASN A 236 -50.96 -24.58 23.96
CA ASN A 236 -51.30 -23.21 24.44
C ASN A 236 -51.10 -22.15 23.35
N ALA A 237 -52.09 -21.29 23.14
CA ALA A 237 -52.05 -20.17 22.20
C ALA A 237 -51.40 -18.91 22.81
N GLN A 238 -50.41 -18.36 22.16
CA GLN A 238 -50.10 -16.95 21.86
C GLN A 238 -48.62 -16.71 21.61
N GLY A 239 -48.27 -16.29 20.41
CA GLY A 239 -46.93 -15.86 20.05
C GLY A 239 -46.99 -14.85 18.88
N ASP A 240 -46.41 -13.70 19.05
CA ASP A 240 -46.39 -12.54 18.18
C ASP A 240 -45.53 -12.80 16.92
N ASN A 241 -46.13 -12.56 15.75
CA ASN A 241 -45.50 -12.77 14.43
C ASN A 241 -44.81 -11.49 13.93
N GLY A 242 -43.50 -11.50 13.78
CA GLY A 242 -42.82 -10.48 13.01
C GLY A 242 -41.38 -10.10 13.38
N GLN A 243 -40.70 -10.83 14.27
CA GLN A 243 -39.42 -10.43 14.81
C GLN A 243 -38.21 -11.06 14.10
N ASN A 244 -37.14 -10.28 13.91
CA ASN A 244 -35.81 -10.77 13.61
C ASN A 244 -35.25 -11.47 14.85
N PHE A 245 -35.23 -12.81 14.82
CA PHE A 245 -34.68 -13.60 15.92
C PHE A 245 -33.17 -13.39 16.03
N THR A 246 -32.70 -13.15 17.25
CA THR A 246 -31.28 -13.13 17.57
C THR A 246 -30.77 -14.56 17.91
N PRO A 247 -29.45 -14.82 17.82
CA PRO A 247 -28.88 -16.08 18.28
C PRO A 247 -29.26 -16.41 19.74
N SER A 248 -29.34 -15.39 20.60
CA SER A 248 -29.73 -15.52 22.02
C SER A 248 -31.17 -16.00 22.18
N ASP A 249 -32.10 -15.47 21.37
CA ASP A 249 -33.52 -15.83 21.42
C ASP A 249 -33.71 -17.30 21.03
N LEU A 250 -32.99 -17.74 19.97
CA LEU A 250 -33.04 -19.15 19.54
C LEU A 250 -32.46 -20.11 20.59
N MET A 251 -31.42 -19.69 21.30
CA MET A 251 -30.84 -20.47 22.39
C MET A 251 -31.80 -20.56 23.58
N ALA A 252 -32.48 -19.46 23.93
CA ALA A 252 -33.48 -19.43 24.98
C ALA A 252 -34.66 -20.38 24.68
N ILE A 253 -35.20 -20.32 23.46
CA ILE A 253 -36.27 -21.24 23.00
C ILE A 253 -35.78 -22.69 23.04
N ALA A 254 -34.57 -22.96 22.57
CA ALA A 254 -34.00 -24.31 22.58
C ALA A 254 -33.79 -24.85 24.01
N ASP A 255 -33.39 -24.00 24.96
CA ASP A 255 -33.17 -24.38 26.35
C ASP A 255 -34.50 -24.59 27.10
N GLU A 256 -35.55 -23.81 26.78
CA GLU A 256 -36.88 -23.99 27.31
C GLU A 256 -37.51 -25.30 26.82
N LEU A 257 -37.44 -25.58 25.52
CA LEU A 257 -37.84 -26.87 24.95
C LEU A 257 -37.10 -28.06 25.60
N ASN A 258 -35.79 -27.89 25.81
CA ASN A 258 -34.95 -28.91 26.43
C ASN A 258 -35.32 -29.12 27.92
N ARG A 259 -35.73 -28.07 28.63
CA ARG A 259 -36.23 -28.15 30.00
C ARG A 259 -37.55 -28.90 30.05
N SER A 260 -38.50 -28.58 29.18
CA SER A 260 -39.79 -29.28 29.11
C SER A 260 -39.63 -30.78 28.80
N LEU A 261 -38.62 -31.15 27.98
CA LEU A 261 -38.28 -32.55 27.69
C LEU A 261 -37.69 -33.29 28.89
N ARG A 262 -37.00 -32.60 29.82
CA ARG A 262 -36.39 -33.18 31.02
C ARG A 262 -37.37 -33.32 32.17
N GLU A 263 -38.28 -32.37 32.30
CA GLU A 263 -39.28 -32.30 33.37
C GLU A 263 -40.54 -33.13 33.05
N GLY A 264 -40.74 -33.47 31.76
CA GLY A 264 -41.87 -34.23 31.31
C GLY A 264 -41.78 -35.72 31.67
N PRO A 265 -42.94 -36.44 31.75
CA PRO A 265 -43.00 -37.87 32.09
C PRO A 265 -42.22 -38.72 31.06
N GLU A 266 -41.72 -39.89 31.52
CA GLU A 266 -41.04 -40.82 30.62
C GLU A 266 -42.03 -41.44 29.61
N PRO A 267 -41.69 -41.43 28.29
CA PRO A 267 -42.62 -41.91 27.26
C PRO A 267 -42.81 -43.42 27.33
N VAL A 268 -44.03 -43.83 27.49
CA VAL A 268 -44.41 -45.26 27.62
C VAL A 268 -44.78 -45.85 26.25
N THR A 269 -45.53 -45.09 25.42
CA THR A 269 -46.01 -45.55 24.12
C THR A 269 -45.00 -45.34 23.00
N LYS A 270 -45.14 -46.05 21.88
CA LYS A 270 -44.29 -45.92 20.70
C LYS A 270 -44.45 -44.56 20.04
N GLU A 271 -45.61 -43.96 20.13
CA GLU A 271 -45.92 -42.62 19.58
C GLU A 271 -45.28 -41.52 20.43
N GLU A 272 -45.36 -41.58 21.75
CA GLU A 272 -44.71 -40.66 22.68
C GLU A 272 -43.17 -40.68 22.53
N LYS A 273 -42.57 -41.86 22.33
CA LYS A 273 -41.14 -42.00 22.03
C LYS A 273 -40.75 -41.36 20.72
N ARG A 274 -41.62 -41.43 19.69
CA ARG A 274 -41.40 -40.77 18.42
C ARG A 274 -41.48 -39.24 18.55
N HIS A 275 -42.45 -38.74 19.28
CA HIS A 275 -42.68 -37.31 19.52
C HIS A 275 -41.54 -36.71 20.34
N ARG A 276 -41.05 -37.41 21.37
CA ARG A 276 -39.87 -36.97 22.15
C ARG A 276 -38.63 -36.87 21.29
N LYS A 277 -38.36 -37.85 20.43
CA LYS A 277 -37.24 -37.83 19.48
C LYS A 277 -37.34 -36.66 18.47
N GLU A 278 -38.53 -36.31 18.04
CA GLU A 278 -38.77 -35.20 17.15
C GLU A 278 -38.46 -33.87 17.86
N LYS A 279 -38.95 -33.66 19.09
CA LYS A 279 -38.62 -32.49 19.92
C LYS A 279 -37.10 -32.39 20.22
N GLU A 280 -36.43 -33.48 20.53
CA GLU A 280 -34.98 -33.54 20.72
C GLU A 280 -34.21 -33.12 19.44
N ARG A 281 -34.70 -33.55 18.27
CA ARG A 281 -34.15 -33.14 16.97
C ARG A 281 -34.33 -31.65 16.70
N GLN A 282 -35.52 -31.11 17.00
CA GLN A 282 -35.81 -29.68 16.87
C GLN A 282 -34.90 -28.81 17.77
N VAL A 283 -34.72 -29.22 19.04
CA VAL A 283 -33.77 -28.56 19.96
C VAL A 283 -32.34 -28.54 19.39
N LYS A 284 -31.89 -29.69 18.86
CA LYS A 284 -30.57 -29.78 18.23
C LYS A 284 -30.45 -28.87 17.02
N GLN A 285 -31.48 -28.85 16.17
CA GLN A 285 -31.50 -27.96 14.98
C GLN A 285 -31.53 -26.49 15.34
N LEU A 286 -32.28 -26.08 16.37
CA LEU A 286 -32.29 -24.69 16.86
C LEU A 286 -30.90 -24.26 17.35
N LYS A 287 -30.23 -25.11 18.15
CA LYS A 287 -28.86 -24.83 18.62
C LYS A 287 -27.86 -24.74 17.48
N GLU A 288 -27.95 -25.61 16.48
CA GLU A 288 -27.12 -25.53 15.28
C GLU A 288 -27.41 -24.27 14.45
N HIS A 289 -28.66 -23.86 14.35
CA HIS A 289 -29.06 -22.65 13.62
C HIS A 289 -28.64 -21.38 14.37
N ALA A 290 -28.78 -21.35 15.70
CA ALA A 290 -28.27 -20.26 16.54
C ALA A 290 -26.76 -20.08 16.36
N GLY A 291 -25.98 -21.14 16.45
CA GLY A 291 -24.54 -21.09 16.25
C GLY A 291 -24.11 -20.62 14.83
N LYS A 292 -24.88 -21.04 13.80
CA LYS A 292 -24.62 -20.54 12.42
C LYS A 292 -25.04 -19.10 12.22
N LEU A 293 -26.11 -18.65 12.86
CA LEU A 293 -26.56 -17.27 12.80
C LEU A 293 -25.54 -16.35 13.45
N ASP A 294 -25.05 -16.73 14.63
CA ASP A 294 -23.97 -16.03 15.33
C ASP A 294 -22.70 -15.95 14.47
N GLU A 295 -22.31 -17.05 13.81
CA GLU A 295 -21.18 -17.05 12.86
C GLU A 295 -21.39 -16.08 11.69
N TYR A 296 -22.58 -15.97 11.14
CA TYR A 296 -22.87 -15.03 10.05
C TYR A 296 -22.89 -13.58 10.54
N ASP A 297 -23.45 -13.32 11.70
CA ASP A 297 -23.50 -11.99 12.30
C ASP A 297 -22.09 -11.51 12.66
N GLU A 298 -21.24 -12.38 13.23
CA GLU A 298 -19.82 -12.07 13.45
C GLU A 298 -19.06 -11.81 12.14
N LYS A 299 -19.30 -12.59 11.09
CA LYS A 299 -18.71 -12.32 9.76
C LYS A 299 -19.14 -10.98 9.21
N LEU A 300 -20.41 -10.59 9.36
CA LEU A 300 -20.92 -9.29 8.92
C LEU A 300 -20.34 -8.16 9.76
N ARG A 301 -20.16 -8.37 11.06
CA ARG A 301 -19.50 -7.42 11.97
C ARG A 301 -18.03 -7.15 11.56
N ILE A 302 -17.28 -8.22 11.27
CA ILE A 302 -15.88 -8.10 10.78
C ILE A 302 -15.83 -7.41 9.41
N LEU A 303 -16.80 -7.66 8.53
CA LEU A 303 -16.86 -7.02 7.21
C LEU A 303 -17.01 -5.49 7.32
N GLY A 304 -17.76 -4.98 8.31
CA GLY A 304 -18.10 -3.55 8.36
C GLY A 304 -18.72 -3.12 7.02
N ASP A 305 -18.16 -2.13 6.33
CA ASP A 305 -18.62 -1.67 5.01
C ASP A 305 -17.94 -2.38 3.83
N ARG A 306 -16.98 -3.27 4.11
CA ARG A 306 -16.21 -3.97 3.09
C ARG A 306 -17.00 -5.09 2.42
N ASN A 307 -16.67 -5.38 1.16
CA ASN A 307 -17.24 -6.48 0.40
C ASN A 307 -16.64 -7.85 0.71
N SER A 308 -15.45 -7.89 1.31
CA SER A 308 -14.73 -9.13 1.60
C SER A 308 -13.66 -8.94 2.68
N TYR A 309 -13.28 -10.03 3.34
CA TYR A 309 -12.08 -10.11 4.18
C TYR A 309 -11.45 -11.51 4.11
N SER A 310 -10.20 -11.64 4.59
CA SER A 310 -9.52 -12.94 4.69
C SER A 310 -9.68 -13.53 6.10
N LYS A 311 -10.00 -14.82 6.21
CA LYS A 311 -10.11 -15.51 7.52
C LYS A 311 -8.79 -15.52 8.31
N THR A 312 -7.65 -15.40 7.65
CA THR A 312 -6.33 -15.40 8.28
C THR A 312 -5.82 -13.99 8.62
N ASP A 313 -6.40 -12.96 8.01
CA ASP A 313 -6.12 -11.55 8.29
C ASP A 313 -7.42 -10.76 8.12
N HIS A 314 -8.13 -10.56 9.22
CA HIS A 314 -9.47 -9.95 9.20
C HIS A 314 -9.45 -8.50 8.68
N ASP A 315 -8.32 -7.83 8.74
CA ASP A 315 -8.18 -6.46 8.25
C ASP A 315 -7.87 -6.38 6.74
N ALA A 316 -7.39 -7.47 6.15
CA ALA A 316 -7.08 -7.51 4.72
C ALA A 316 -8.34 -7.71 3.88
N THR A 317 -8.51 -6.84 2.87
CA THR A 317 -9.61 -6.91 1.90
C THR A 317 -9.13 -7.55 0.60
N PHE A 318 -9.97 -8.35 -0.05
CA PHE A 318 -9.65 -8.89 -1.37
C PHE A 318 -9.77 -7.80 -2.43
N MET A 319 -8.65 -7.51 -3.07
CA MET A 319 -8.56 -6.47 -4.09
C MET A 319 -7.72 -6.92 -5.28
N ARG A 320 -8.00 -6.35 -6.45
CA ARG A 320 -7.20 -6.60 -7.65
C ARG A 320 -5.84 -5.92 -7.51
N MET A 321 -4.76 -6.69 -7.63
CA MET A 321 -3.40 -6.16 -7.59
C MET A 321 -3.03 -5.48 -8.91
N LYS A 322 -2.21 -4.42 -8.85
CA LYS A 322 -1.69 -3.76 -10.08
C LYS A 322 -0.74 -4.69 -10.86
N GLU A 323 -0.01 -5.56 -10.17
CA GLU A 323 0.92 -6.54 -10.77
C GLU A 323 0.23 -7.89 -11.05
N ASP A 324 -0.80 -7.88 -11.86
CA ASP A 324 -1.44 -9.10 -12.37
C ASP A 324 -0.76 -9.52 -13.68
N ALA A 325 0.34 -10.27 -13.58
CA ALA A 325 1.14 -10.69 -14.73
C ALA A 325 0.35 -11.55 -15.74
N MET A 326 -0.71 -12.22 -15.28
CA MET A 326 -1.57 -13.05 -16.13
C MET A 326 -2.77 -12.29 -16.68
N ASN A 327 -2.97 -11.05 -16.24
CA ASN A 327 -4.10 -10.18 -16.59
C ASN A 327 -5.49 -10.87 -16.50
N ASN A 328 -5.62 -11.82 -15.57
CA ASN A 328 -6.83 -12.61 -15.36
C ASN A 328 -7.78 -12.01 -14.30
N GLY A 329 -7.47 -10.83 -13.76
CA GLY A 329 -8.27 -10.15 -12.76
C GLY A 329 -8.24 -10.79 -11.39
N GLN A 330 -7.26 -11.63 -11.09
CA GLN A 330 -7.17 -12.32 -9.81
C GLN A 330 -7.12 -11.35 -8.63
N THR A 331 -8.03 -11.52 -7.69
CA THR A 331 -8.03 -10.79 -6.42
C THR A 331 -7.16 -11.51 -5.39
N LYS A 332 -6.47 -10.71 -4.57
CA LYS A 332 -5.66 -11.19 -3.45
C LYS A 332 -5.99 -10.38 -2.18
N PRO A 333 -5.86 -10.99 -0.99
CA PRO A 333 -6.00 -10.23 0.24
C PRO A 333 -4.86 -9.21 0.36
N GLY A 334 -5.19 -7.97 0.62
CA GLY A 334 -4.21 -6.89 0.68
C GLY A 334 -4.75 -5.63 1.31
N TYR A 335 -3.90 -4.62 1.29
CA TYR A 335 -4.17 -3.28 1.78
C TYR A 335 -3.90 -2.27 0.67
N ASN A 336 -4.71 -1.23 0.64
CA ASN A 336 -4.48 -0.07 -0.21
C ASN A 336 -3.54 0.90 0.52
N LEU A 337 -2.31 1.02 0.05
CA LEU A 337 -1.31 1.92 0.56
C LEU A 337 -1.38 3.24 -0.20
N GLN A 338 -1.82 4.29 0.48
CA GLN A 338 -1.70 5.68 0.04
C GLN A 338 -0.33 6.21 0.45
N MET A 339 0.31 6.97 -0.42
CA MET A 339 1.62 7.55 -0.16
C MET A 339 1.69 8.97 -0.72
N GLY A 340 2.15 9.89 0.11
CA GLY A 340 2.52 11.25 -0.27
C GLY A 340 4.03 11.37 -0.40
N THR A 341 4.50 11.97 -1.48
CA THR A 341 5.94 12.11 -1.75
C THR A 341 6.29 13.53 -2.17
N GLU A 342 7.54 13.93 -1.90
CA GLU A 342 8.21 15.10 -2.44
C GLU A 342 9.68 14.79 -2.66
N ASN A 343 10.21 15.13 -3.83
CA ASN A 343 11.59 14.80 -4.23
C ASN A 343 11.92 13.30 -4.07
N GLN A 344 10.89 12.44 -4.23
CA GLN A 344 10.94 10.99 -4.01
C GLN A 344 11.24 10.58 -2.55
N PHE A 345 11.05 11.47 -1.58
CA PHE A 345 10.96 11.09 -0.16
C PHE A 345 9.51 10.82 0.21
N ILE A 346 9.29 9.86 1.06
CA ILE A 346 7.97 9.56 1.62
C ILE A 346 7.67 10.61 2.70
N LEU A 347 6.65 11.44 2.49
CA LEU A 347 6.20 12.45 3.46
C LEU A 347 5.17 11.85 4.41
N ASP A 348 4.18 11.19 3.85
CA ASP A 348 3.12 10.53 4.62
C ASP A 348 2.73 9.21 3.97
N PHE A 349 2.12 8.33 4.75
CA PHE A 349 1.52 7.09 4.28
C PHE A 349 0.28 6.74 5.07
N GLY A 350 -0.70 6.16 4.40
CA GLY A 350 -1.92 5.64 4.97
C GLY A 350 -2.22 4.24 4.45
N LEU A 351 -2.69 3.36 5.32
CA LEU A 351 -3.12 2.01 4.95
C LEU A 351 -4.63 1.94 5.10
N PHE A 352 -5.29 1.55 4.02
CA PHE A 352 -6.75 1.50 3.93
C PHE A 352 -7.24 0.11 3.56
N GLN A 353 -8.39 -0.25 4.09
CA GLN A 353 -9.08 -1.50 3.77
C GLN A 353 -9.92 -1.36 2.49
N SER A 354 -10.31 -0.14 2.15
CA SER A 354 -11.04 0.15 0.91
C SER A 354 -10.12 0.01 -0.31
N PRO A 355 -10.53 -0.72 -1.36
CA PRO A 355 -9.78 -0.80 -2.60
C PRO A 355 -9.88 0.47 -3.47
N GLY A 356 -10.84 1.37 -3.18
CA GLY A 356 -11.08 2.62 -3.91
C GLY A 356 -10.29 3.80 -3.32
N ASP A 357 -9.87 4.71 -4.19
CA ASP A 357 -9.02 5.83 -3.82
C ASP A 357 -9.79 7.12 -3.45
N PRO A 358 -11.00 7.41 -4.02
CA PRO A 358 -11.70 8.67 -3.77
C PRO A 358 -12.02 8.91 -2.30
N LEU A 359 -12.34 7.84 -1.57
CA LEU A 359 -12.77 7.90 -0.18
C LEU A 359 -11.62 8.05 0.84
N THR A 360 -10.37 7.98 0.39
CA THR A 360 -9.20 7.93 1.28
C THR A 360 -8.49 9.27 1.41
N MET A 361 -8.68 10.19 0.47
CA MET A 361 -7.90 11.43 0.33
C MET A 361 -8.04 12.36 1.54
N ILE A 362 -9.25 12.62 2.00
CA ILE A 362 -9.50 13.51 3.14
C ILE A 362 -8.87 12.95 4.41
N THR A 363 -9.06 11.64 4.66
CA THR A 363 -8.43 10.97 5.80
C THR A 363 -6.90 11.03 5.70
N PHE A 364 -6.36 10.98 4.51
CA PHE A 364 -4.92 11.08 4.25
C PHE A 364 -4.40 12.50 4.55
N PHE A 365 -5.07 13.56 4.09
CA PHE A 365 -4.72 14.94 4.47
C PHE A 365 -4.84 15.20 5.98
N ASN A 366 -5.82 14.61 6.63
CA ASN A 366 -5.93 14.69 8.09
C ASN A 366 -4.76 14.01 8.80
N SER A 367 -4.21 12.91 8.24
CA SER A 367 -2.97 12.30 8.72
C SER A 367 -1.78 13.25 8.59
N PHE A 368 -1.62 13.89 7.43
CA PHE A 368 -0.57 14.87 7.18
C PHE A 368 -0.66 16.05 8.16
N ALA A 369 -1.86 16.61 8.33
CA ALA A 369 -2.10 17.70 9.29
C ALA A 369 -1.80 17.28 10.73
N GLY A 370 -2.17 16.07 11.12
CA GLY A 370 -1.86 15.51 12.45
C GLY A 370 -0.36 15.30 12.69
N ARG A 371 0.44 15.05 11.63
CA ARG A 371 1.90 14.89 11.72
C ARG A 371 2.64 16.22 11.77
N TYR A 372 2.25 17.19 10.94
CA TYR A 372 3.04 18.39 10.66
C TYR A 372 2.37 19.68 11.13
N HIS A 373 1.16 19.61 11.72
CA HIS A 373 0.36 20.74 12.16
C HIS A 373 0.11 21.78 11.05
N ARG A 374 0.14 21.34 9.80
CA ARG A 374 -0.19 22.10 8.59
C ARG A 374 -0.67 21.17 7.50
N LEU A 375 -1.31 21.70 6.49
CA LEU A 375 -1.62 21.02 5.23
C LEU A 375 -0.59 21.43 4.16
N PRO A 376 -0.41 20.64 3.09
CA PRO A 376 0.42 21.04 1.96
C PRO A 376 -0.25 22.20 1.21
N ASP A 377 0.54 23.11 0.63
CA ASP A 377 0.00 24.21 -0.17
C ASP A 377 -0.56 23.69 -1.51
N LYS A 378 0.00 22.60 -2.03
CA LYS A 378 -0.34 22.01 -3.32
C LYS A 378 -0.46 20.49 -3.21
N ALA A 379 -1.52 19.96 -3.81
CA ALA A 379 -1.75 18.52 -3.92
C ALA A 379 -1.78 18.09 -5.38
N VAL A 380 -0.98 17.09 -5.72
CA VAL A 380 -0.87 16.54 -7.08
C VAL A 380 -1.30 15.06 -7.05
N ALA A 381 -2.41 14.74 -7.69
CA ALA A 381 -2.91 13.36 -7.71
C ALA A 381 -3.53 12.99 -9.06
N ASP A 382 -3.86 11.72 -9.24
CA ASP A 382 -4.48 11.25 -10.46
C ASP A 382 -6.01 11.40 -10.47
N SER A 383 -6.64 10.95 -11.55
CA SER A 383 -8.08 11.07 -11.73
C SER A 383 -8.91 10.22 -10.76
N GLY A 384 -8.31 9.23 -10.10
CA GLY A 384 -8.95 8.45 -9.06
C GLY A 384 -9.38 9.28 -7.85
N TYR A 385 -8.75 10.44 -7.64
CA TYR A 385 -9.04 11.35 -6.52
C TYR A 385 -9.95 12.53 -6.90
N GLY A 386 -10.33 12.68 -8.16
CA GLY A 386 -11.08 13.83 -8.70
C GLY A 386 -12.58 13.76 -8.41
N SER A 387 -12.99 13.69 -7.15
CA SER A 387 -14.39 13.74 -6.70
C SER A 387 -14.79 15.15 -6.24
N GLU A 388 -16.11 15.47 -6.24
CA GLU A 388 -16.64 16.74 -5.73
C GLU A 388 -16.23 16.98 -4.28
N GLU A 389 -16.35 15.95 -3.43
CA GLU A 389 -16.01 15.98 -2.02
C GLU A 389 -14.53 16.34 -1.80
N ASN A 390 -13.63 15.73 -2.56
CA ASN A 390 -12.20 16.00 -2.45
C ASN A 390 -11.82 17.39 -2.96
N TYR A 391 -12.38 17.84 -4.09
CA TYR A 391 -12.14 19.20 -4.59
C TYR A 391 -12.65 20.26 -3.61
N ARG A 392 -13.84 20.05 -3.05
CA ARG A 392 -14.41 20.93 -2.06
C ARG A 392 -13.51 21.03 -0.82
N PHE A 393 -13.08 19.89 -0.29
CA PHE A 393 -12.18 19.86 0.88
C PHE A 393 -10.89 20.65 0.60
N MET A 394 -10.26 20.42 -0.56
CA MET A 394 -9.02 21.12 -0.92
C MET A 394 -9.24 22.62 -1.07
N GLU A 395 -10.38 23.07 -1.63
CA GLU A 395 -10.69 24.49 -1.76
C GLU A 395 -10.93 25.14 -0.39
N GLU A 396 -11.72 24.50 0.48
CA GLU A 396 -11.98 24.96 1.86
C GLU A 396 -10.70 24.99 2.71
N ALA A 397 -9.79 24.06 2.49
CA ALA A 397 -8.50 23.97 3.18
C ALA A 397 -7.40 24.87 2.57
N GLY A 398 -7.68 25.60 1.48
CA GLY A 398 -6.70 26.45 0.80
C GLY A 398 -5.64 25.71 0.00
N ILE A 399 -5.83 24.40 -0.29
CA ILE A 399 -4.89 23.56 -1.03
C ILE A 399 -5.09 23.78 -2.54
N ALA A 400 -4.02 24.12 -3.26
CA ALA A 400 -4.07 24.21 -4.70
C ALA A 400 -4.12 22.81 -5.34
N ALA A 401 -5.29 22.43 -5.86
CA ALA A 401 -5.55 21.10 -6.41
C ALA A 401 -5.03 20.95 -7.84
N TYR A 402 -3.94 20.22 -8.04
CA TYR A 402 -3.46 19.70 -9.32
C TYR A 402 -3.92 18.26 -9.53
N VAL A 403 -5.19 18.01 -9.25
CA VAL A 403 -5.82 16.69 -9.32
C VAL A 403 -6.55 16.55 -10.63
N LYS A 404 -6.29 15.45 -11.35
CA LYS A 404 -6.96 15.18 -12.63
C LYS A 404 -8.40 14.70 -12.36
N TYR A 405 -9.27 14.91 -13.36
CA TYR A 405 -10.60 14.30 -13.41
C TYR A 405 -10.67 13.25 -14.54
N ASN A 406 -11.65 12.37 -14.50
CA ASN A 406 -11.70 11.18 -15.36
C ASN A 406 -11.54 11.42 -16.88
N TRP A 407 -12.02 12.56 -17.37
CA TRP A 407 -11.99 12.91 -18.79
C TRP A 407 -10.77 13.73 -19.20
N PHE A 408 -9.99 14.25 -18.26
CA PHE A 408 -8.89 15.18 -18.51
C PHE A 408 -7.92 14.69 -19.60
N HIS A 409 -7.42 13.46 -19.51
CA HIS A 409 -6.49 12.93 -20.52
C HIS A 409 -7.12 12.75 -21.91
N ARG A 410 -8.42 12.44 -21.96
CA ARG A 410 -9.13 12.29 -23.22
C ARG A 410 -9.31 13.65 -23.90
N GLU A 411 -9.62 14.67 -23.13
CA GLU A 411 -9.80 16.05 -23.61
C GLU A 411 -8.48 16.69 -24.14
N GLN A 412 -7.33 16.19 -23.69
CA GLN A 412 -6.01 16.68 -24.13
C GLN A 412 -5.49 15.98 -25.40
N ARG A 413 -6.22 15.04 -25.99
CA ARG A 413 -5.80 14.39 -27.23
C ARG A 413 -6.02 15.32 -28.43
N MET A 414 -5.07 15.32 -29.37
CA MET A 414 -5.08 16.21 -30.54
C MET A 414 -6.34 16.09 -31.42
N HIS A 415 -6.95 14.90 -31.46
CA HIS A 415 -8.17 14.63 -32.22
C HIS A 415 -9.37 14.32 -31.30
N TYR A 416 -9.44 15.02 -30.15
CA TYR A 416 -10.59 14.87 -29.28
C TYR A 416 -11.76 15.67 -29.79
N GLU A 417 -12.80 14.97 -30.24
CA GLU A 417 -14.09 15.55 -30.53
C GLU A 417 -15.04 15.27 -29.35
N PRO A 418 -15.54 16.32 -28.68
CA PRO A 418 -16.55 16.14 -27.66
C PRO A 418 -17.84 15.59 -28.28
N ASN A 419 -18.50 14.66 -27.60
CA ASN A 419 -19.81 14.19 -28.06
C ASN A 419 -20.81 15.37 -28.04
N PRO A 420 -21.34 15.79 -29.20
CA PRO A 420 -22.22 16.96 -29.29
C PRO A 420 -23.52 16.79 -28.49
N PHE A 421 -23.85 15.56 -28.12
CA PHE A 421 -25.01 15.24 -27.30
C PHE A 421 -24.73 15.14 -25.82
N SER A 422 -23.49 15.28 -25.38
CA SER A 422 -23.17 15.24 -23.92
C SER A 422 -23.71 16.49 -23.23
N PRO A 423 -24.13 16.42 -21.95
CA PRO A 423 -24.59 17.60 -21.20
C PRO A 423 -23.57 18.75 -21.21
N GLN A 424 -22.26 18.42 -21.20
CA GLN A 424 -21.15 19.39 -21.21
C GLN A 424 -20.99 20.12 -22.56
N SER A 425 -21.57 19.57 -23.66
CA SER A 425 -21.53 20.17 -24.98
C SER A 425 -22.78 20.96 -25.30
N LEU A 426 -23.83 20.87 -24.48
CA LEU A 426 -25.06 21.62 -24.67
C LEU A 426 -24.91 23.05 -24.15
N TYR A 427 -25.56 24.00 -24.85
CA TYR A 427 -25.62 25.38 -24.35
C TYR A 427 -26.46 25.46 -23.07
N TYR A 428 -25.90 26.08 -22.05
CA TYR A 428 -26.56 26.36 -20.78
C TYR A 428 -26.79 27.86 -20.60
N ASN A 429 -28.02 28.25 -20.37
CA ASN A 429 -28.37 29.62 -19.99
C ASN A 429 -28.46 29.70 -18.46
N ALA A 430 -27.53 30.43 -17.85
CA ALA A 430 -27.45 30.55 -16.40
C ALA A 430 -28.53 31.45 -15.81
N GLU A 431 -29.01 32.48 -16.56
CA GLU A 431 -30.02 33.40 -16.10
C GLU A 431 -31.40 32.74 -16.06
N GLY A 432 -31.71 31.94 -17.09
CA GLY A 432 -32.99 31.23 -17.18
C GLY A 432 -32.96 29.81 -16.60
N ASP A 433 -31.81 29.31 -16.13
CA ASP A 433 -31.59 27.97 -15.58
C ASP A 433 -32.15 26.85 -16.48
N TYR A 434 -31.79 26.88 -17.78
CA TYR A 434 -32.18 25.86 -18.75
C TYR A 434 -31.03 25.49 -19.69
N TYR A 435 -31.07 24.27 -20.22
CA TYR A 435 -30.21 23.82 -21.31
C TYR A 435 -30.96 23.92 -22.66
N VAL A 436 -30.20 24.09 -23.75
CA VAL A 436 -30.73 24.01 -25.10
C VAL A 436 -30.34 22.70 -25.74
N CYS A 437 -31.31 21.90 -26.17
CA CYS A 437 -31.04 20.64 -26.85
C CYS A 437 -30.52 20.91 -28.31
N PRO A 438 -29.89 19.95 -28.99
CA PRO A 438 -29.34 20.14 -30.33
C PRO A 438 -30.36 20.53 -31.39
N MET A 439 -31.66 20.40 -31.11
CA MET A 439 -32.78 20.85 -31.95
C MET A 439 -33.35 22.23 -31.54
N GLY A 440 -32.64 22.96 -30.67
CA GLY A 440 -33.05 24.28 -30.22
C GLY A 440 -34.15 24.33 -29.14
N GLN A 441 -34.62 23.19 -28.64
CA GLN A 441 -35.62 23.17 -27.58
C GLN A 441 -35.00 23.46 -26.22
N HIS A 442 -35.69 24.21 -25.39
CA HIS A 442 -35.32 24.41 -24.00
C HIS A 442 -35.57 23.13 -23.19
N MET A 443 -34.58 22.74 -22.42
CA MET A 443 -34.65 21.67 -21.43
C MET A 443 -34.77 22.36 -20.06
N GLU A 444 -35.97 22.37 -19.50
CA GLU A 444 -36.28 23.06 -18.28
C GLU A 444 -35.91 22.25 -17.05
N ARG A 445 -35.58 22.94 -15.99
CA ARG A 445 -35.26 22.30 -14.72
C ARG A 445 -36.53 21.67 -14.13
N ILE A 446 -36.47 20.37 -13.85
CA ILE A 446 -37.59 19.61 -13.27
C ILE A 446 -37.36 19.22 -11.80
N GLY A 447 -36.17 19.48 -11.25
CA GLY A 447 -35.84 19.16 -9.87
C GLY A 447 -34.37 18.92 -9.62
N THR A 448 -34.06 18.38 -8.46
CA THR A 448 -32.70 18.04 -8.03
C THR A 448 -32.66 16.57 -7.60
N ALA A 449 -31.71 15.82 -8.15
CA ALA A 449 -31.40 14.48 -7.67
C ALA A 449 -30.32 14.58 -6.57
N ARG A 450 -30.54 13.88 -5.47
CA ARG A 450 -29.58 13.78 -4.36
C ARG A 450 -29.05 12.35 -4.30
N SER A 451 -27.75 12.20 -4.22
CA SER A 451 -27.11 10.92 -3.95
C SER A 451 -26.10 11.06 -2.80
N LYS A 452 -25.96 10.00 -2.01
CA LYS A 452 -25.06 9.98 -0.87
C LYS A 452 -23.88 9.06 -1.18
N THR A 453 -22.65 9.54 -1.00
CA THR A 453 -21.43 8.73 -1.13
C THR A 453 -21.30 7.78 0.06
N GLU A 454 -20.40 6.78 -0.05
CA GLU A 454 -20.08 5.87 1.07
C GLU A 454 -19.56 6.62 2.31
N ASN A 455 -18.90 7.76 2.14
CA ASN A 455 -18.47 8.65 3.25
C ASN A 455 -19.60 9.50 3.84
N GLY A 456 -20.80 9.40 3.31
CA GLY A 456 -21.94 10.20 3.77
C GLY A 456 -22.06 11.58 3.13
N TYR A 457 -21.18 11.97 2.21
CA TYR A 457 -21.26 13.23 1.47
C TYR A 457 -22.47 13.22 0.52
N VAL A 458 -23.23 14.29 0.52
CA VAL A 458 -24.43 14.43 -0.33
C VAL A 458 -24.07 15.24 -1.57
N THR A 459 -24.13 14.57 -2.73
CA THR A 459 -23.99 15.21 -4.04
C THR A 459 -25.37 15.61 -4.57
N GLU A 460 -25.47 16.80 -5.14
CA GLU A 460 -26.70 17.32 -5.74
C GLU A 460 -26.50 17.55 -7.23
N SER A 461 -27.38 16.96 -8.03
CA SER A 461 -27.39 17.13 -9.49
C SER A 461 -28.73 17.73 -9.92
N ALA A 462 -28.69 18.84 -10.64
CA ALA A 462 -29.86 19.43 -11.25
C ALA A 462 -30.34 18.55 -12.42
N ARG A 463 -31.65 18.35 -12.52
CA ARG A 463 -32.28 17.56 -13.58
C ARG A 463 -33.03 18.47 -14.52
N TYR A 464 -32.73 18.33 -15.81
CA TYR A 464 -33.35 19.12 -16.88
C TYR A 464 -34.02 18.18 -17.88
N LYS A 465 -35.25 18.50 -18.31
CA LYS A 465 -36.05 17.69 -19.23
C LYS A 465 -36.34 18.46 -20.50
N ALA A 466 -36.13 17.80 -21.64
CA ALA A 466 -36.58 18.30 -22.96
C ALA A 466 -38.11 18.30 -23.04
N ARG A 467 -38.68 19.28 -23.73
CA ARG A 467 -40.13 19.41 -23.87
C ARG A 467 -40.75 18.26 -24.65
N ARG A 468 -40.16 17.90 -25.81
CA ARG A 468 -40.70 16.83 -26.69
C ARG A 468 -39.58 16.19 -27.50
N CYS A 469 -39.38 14.89 -27.32
CA CYS A 469 -38.43 14.09 -28.10
C CYS A 469 -39.10 13.12 -29.08
N GLU A 470 -40.39 13.05 -29.09
CA GLU A 470 -41.18 12.26 -30.04
C GLU A 470 -41.09 12.87 -31.45
N GLY A 471 -40.79 12.05 -32.48
CA GLY A 471 -40.60 12.52 -33.85
C GLY A 471 -39.30 13.29 -34.09
N CYS A 472 -38.42 13.43 -33.13
CA CYS A 472 -37.15 14.15 -33.30
C CYS A 472 -36.18 13.38 -34.23
N PRO A 473 -35.65 14.01 -35.31
CA PRO A 473 -34.74 13.36 -36.24
C PRO A 473 -33.41 12.92 -35.61
N LEU A 474 -32.98 13.55 -34.55
CA LEU A 474 -31.76 13.21 -33.81
C LEU A 474 -31.97 12.14 -32.73
N ARG A 475 -33.20 11.62 -32.55
CA ARG A 475 -33.51 10.74 -31.44
C ARG A 475 -32.57 9.55 -31.32
N GLY A 476 -32.28 8.82 -32.32
CA GLY A 476 -31.40 7.65 -32.23
C GLY A 476 -29.95 7.93 -31.80
N SER A 477 -29.46 9.12 -32.14
CA SER A 477 -28.09 9.58 -31.82
C SER A 477 -28.02 10.32 -30.50
N CYS A 478 -29.03 11.16 -30.21
CA CYS A 478 -29.06 11.99 -29.01
C CYS A 478 -29.51 11.23 -27.75
N PHE A 479 -30.56 10.39 -27.89
CA PHE A 479 -31.18 9.71 -26.76
C PHE A 479 -31.93 8.44 -27.21
N LYS A 480 -31.62 7.29 -26.59
CA LYS A 480 -32.17 5.98 -27.02
C LYS A 480 -33.32 5.46 -26.15
N ALA A 481 -33.50 5.98 -24.93
CA ALA A 481 -34.54 5.52 -24.02
C ALA A 481 -35.94 6.03 -24.42
N LYS A 482 -36.99 5.42 -23.87
CA LYS A 482 -38.38 5.85 -24.07
C LYS A 482 -38.63 7.19 -23.38
N GLY A 483 -39.55 8.01 -23.91
CA GLY A 483 -39.91 9.32 -23.33
C GLY A 483 -38.99 10.47 -23.75
N ASP A 484 -39.11 11.59 -23.05
CA ASP A 484 -38.29 12.77 -23.30
C ASP A 484 -36.94 12.67 -22.58
N ARG A 485 -35.93 13.29 -23.18
CA ARG A 485 -34.57 13.25 -22.65
C ARG A 485 -34.51 14.03 -21.37
N ILE A 486 -33.95 13.39 -20.32
CA ILE A 486 -33.57 14.01 -19.04
C ILE A 486 -32.04 13.97 -18.95
N ILE A 487 -31.44 15.09 -18.59
CA ILE A 487 -30.01 15.17 -18.26
C ILE A 487 -29.88 15.50 -16.76
N GLU A 488 -28.83 14.96 -16.14
CA GLU A 488 -28.45 15.27 -14.77
C GLU A 488 -27.08 15.96 -14.80
N VAL A 489 -26.99 17.14 -14.21
CA VAL A 489 -25.78 17.95 -14.20
C VAL A 489 -25.43 18.37 -12.78
N ASN A 490 -24.20 18.11 -12.40
CA ASN A 490 -23.66 18.61 -11.15
C ASN A 490 -22.81 19.85 -11.43
N HIS A 491 -23.42 21.02 -11.34
CA HIS A 491 -22.79 22.31 -11.64
C HIS A 491 -21.57 22.59 -10.76
N ARG A 492 -21.60 22.21 -9.47
CA ARG A 492 -20.45 22.37 -8.56
C ARG A 492 -19.25 21.54 -9.00
N LEU A 493 -19.48 20.28 -9.34
CA LEU A 493 -18.42 19.42 -9.85
C LEU A 493 -17.85 19.93 -11.18
N ASP A 494 -18.70 20.42 -12.07
CA ASP A 494 -18.26 20.98 -13.35
C ASP A 494 -17.45 22.28 -13.17
N GLU A 495 -17.78 23.11 -12.17
CA GLU A 495 -16.96 24.27 -11.79
C GLU A 495 -15.59 23.84 -11.24
N TYR A 496 -15.55 22.85 -10.36
CA TYR A 496 -14.27 22.29 -9.86
C TYR A 496 -13.42 21.71 -11.00
N ARG A 497 -14.03 21.03 -11.93
CA ARG A 497 -13.32 20.51 -13.13
C ARG A 497 -12.77 21.65 -14.00
N ARG A 498 -13.50 22.72 -14.17
CA ARG A 498 -13.02 23.91 -14.88
C ARG A 498 -11.81 24.51 -14.19
N LYS A 499 -11.88 24.79 -12.88
CA LYS A 499 -10.75 25.26 -12.07
C LYS A 499 -9.55 24.32 -12.13
N ALA A 500 -9.79 23.01 -12.03
CA ALA A 500 -8.75 22.00 -12.14
C ALA A 500 -8.12 21.99 -13.54
N ARG A 501 -8.89 22.13 -14.62
CA ARG A 501 -8.40 22.21 -15.99
C ARG A 501 -7.48 23.42 -16.15
N GLU A 502 -7.89 24.60 -15.71
CA GLU A 502 -7.09 25.82 -15.77
C GLU A 502 -5.75 25.64 -15.06
N ARG A 503 -5.76 25.09 -13.83
CA ARG A 503 -4.52 24.80 -13.09
C ARG A 503 -3.64 23.75 -13.79
N LEU A 504 -4.23 22.64 -14.24
CA LEU A 504 -3.49 21.54 -14.88
C LEU A 504 -2.89 21.92 -16.25
N THR A 505 -3.47 22.89 -16.95
CA THR A 505 -2.96 23.37 -18.25
C THR A 505 -2.01 24.56 -18.12
N SER A 506 -1.89 25.16 -16.95
CA SER A 506 -0.89 26.19 -16.67
C SER A 506 0.54 25.61 -16.76
N GLU A 507 1.54 26.46 -16.91
CA GLU A 507 2.95 26.08 -16.95
C GLU A 507 3.35 25.28 -15.69
N GLU A 508 2.90 25.72 -14.53
CA GLU A 508 3.11 25.02 -13.26
C GLU A 508 2.42 23.65 -13.24
N GLY A 509 1.18 23.58 -13.74
CA GLY A 509 0.42 22.33 -13.84
C GLY A 509 1.08 21.32 -14.77
N ILE A 510 1.66 21.77 -15.89
CA ILE A 510 2.43 20.91 -16.79
C ILE A 510 3.66 20.35 -16.07
N ARG A 511 4.37 21.16 -15.31
CA ARG A 511 5.52 20.71 -14.49
C ARG A 511 5.10 19.67 -13.45
N HIS A 512 4.02 19.91 -12.70
CA HIS A 512 3.51 18.97 -11.70
C HIS A 512 3.04 17.66 -12.33
N ARG A 513 2.35 17.70 -13.48
CA ARG A 513 1.94 16.48 -14.20
C ARG A 513 3.14 15.65 -14.66
N GLY A 514 4.20 16.29 -15.15
CA GLY A 514 5.45 15.62 -15.53
C GLY A 514 6.18 15.02 -14.32
N ARG A 515 6.24 15.75 -13.22
CA ARG A 515 6.87 15.27 -11.99
C ARG A 515 6.13 14.08 -11.35
N ARG A 516 4.81 14.01 -11.47
CA ARG A 516 4.04 12.92 -10.89
C ARG A 516 4.56 11.53 -11.27
N CYS A 517 4.98 11.32 -12.53
CA CYS A 517 5.53 10.05 -12.99
C CYS A 517 6.85 9.66 -12.32
N ILE A 518 7.62 10.65 -11.88
CA ILE A 518 8.93 10.44 -11.24
C ILE A 518 8.89 10.59 -9.71
N GLU A 519 7.77 10.99 -9.14
CA GLU A 519 7.58 11.13 -7.70
C GLU A 519 7.01 9.84 -7.09
N PRO A 520 5.70 9.62 -6.97
CA PRO A 520 5.20 8.42 -6.31
C PRO A 520 5.45 7.14 -7.12
N GLU A 521 5.34 7.19 -8.45
CA GLU A 521 5.51 5.99 -9.28
C GLU A 521 6.93 5.42 -9.18
N ALA A 522 7.96 6.29 -9.18
CA ALA A 522 9.34 5.85 -9.00
C ALA A 522 9.57 5.29 -7.59
N VAL A 523 8.97 5.89 -6.55
CA VAL A 523 9.05 5.38 -5.17
C VAL A 523 8.40 4.00 -5.07
N PHE A 524 7.24 3.78 -5.70
CA PHE A 524 6.63 2.46 -5.77
C PHE A 524 7.47 1.45 -6.53
N GLY A 525 8.14 1.86 -7.60
CA GLY A 525 9.08 1.04 -8.35
C GLY A 525 10.24 0.60 -7.46
N GLN A 526 10.93 1.54 -6.81
CA GLN A 526 12.03 1.25 -5.89
C GLN A 526 11.58 0.35 -4.72
N MET A 527 10.44 0.65 -4.11
CA MET A 527 9.88 -0.16 -3.03
C MET A 527 9.66 -1.62 -3.46
N LYS A 528 8.98 -1.83 -4.58
CA LYS A 528 8.54 -3.16 -5.00
C LYS A 528 9.61 -3.98 -5.70
N TYR A 529 10.49 -3.35 -6.48
CA TYR A 529 11.48 -4.06 -7.30
C TYR A 529 12.87 -3.99 -6.67
N ASP A 530 13.41 -2.80 -6.37
CA ASP A 530 14.77 -2.68 -5.84
C ASP A 530 14.86 -3.16 -4.38
N MET A 531 13.83 -2.85 -3.58
CA MET A 531 13.74 -3.27 -2.19
C MET A 531 12.90 -4.53 -1.98
N ALA A 532 12.28 -5.09 -3.03
CA ALA A 532 11.47 -6.32 -2.98
C ALA A 532 10.37 -6.33 -1.90
N TYR A 533 9.81 -5.15 -1.57
CA TYR A 533 8.76 -5.01 -0.57
C TYR A 533 7.38 -5.10 -1.23
N LYS A 534 7.00 -6.33 -1.69
CA LYS A 534 5.75 -6.59 -2.41
C LYS A 534 4.64 -7.17 -1.54
N ARG A 535 4.97 -7.63 -0.34
CA ARG A 535 4.06 -8.35 0.55
C ARG A 535 4.37 -8.04 2.00
N PHE A 536 3.35 -7.76 2.80
CA PHE A 536 3.49 -7.57 4.23
C PHE A 536 3.89 -8.86 4.95
N ARG A 537 4.56 -8.72 6.08
CA ARG A 537 5.07 -9.84 6.90
C ARG A 537 4.26 -10.07 8.17
N HIS A 538 3.31 -9.19 8.44
CA HIS A 538 2.45 -9.18 9.62
C HIS A 538 0.98 -9.31 9.23
N PHE A 539 0.15 -9.65 10.21
CA PHE A 539 -1.32 -9.64 10.14
C PHE A 539 -1.87 -8.53 11.01
N GLY A 540 -2.99 -7.97 10.60
CA GLY A 540 -3.69 -6.92 11.30
C GLY A 540 -3.14 -5.52 11.01
N MET A 541 -4.03 -4.54 10.95
CA MET A 541 -3.75 -3.16 10.52
C MET A 541 -2.60 -2.52 11.31
N ASP A 542 -2.61 -2.61 12.65
CA ASP A 542 -1.60 -1.96 13.50
C ASP A 542 -0.20 -2.48 13.24
N LYS A 543 -0.05 -3.81 13.09
CA LYS A 543 1.26 -4.42 12.83
C LYS A 543 1.74 -4.16 11.42
N VAL A 544 0.81 -4.04 10.47
CA VAL A 544 1.12 -3.70 9.08
C VAL A 544 1.54 -2.23 8.98
N LYS A 545 0.86 -1.32 9.70
CA LYS A 545 1.27 0.10 9.82
C LYS A 545 2.66 0.23 10.42
N MET A 546 2.94 -0.49 11.51
CA MET A 546 4.28 -0.55 12.12
C MET A 546 5.35 -1.03 11.13
N ASP A 547 5.08 -2.12 10.41
CA ASP A 547 6.01 -2.71 9.44
C ASP A 547 6.34 -1.72 8.32
N PHE A 548 5.30 -1.02 7.83
CA PHE A 548 5.50 0.00 6.81
C PHE A 548 6.21 1.26 7.34
N ALA A 549 5.99 1.65 8.58
CA ALA A 549 6.71 2.77 9.21
C ALA A 549 8.22 2.50 9.27
N PHE A 550 8.65 1.30 9.67
CA PHE A 550 10.06 0.90 9.59
C PHE A 550 10.61 0.98 8.16
N PHE A 551 9.80 0.52 7.19
CA PHE A 551 10.16 0.60 5.78
C PHE A 551 10.33 2.06 5.32
N ALA A 552 9.38 2.93 5.61
CA ALA A 552 9.41 4.34 5.21
C ALA A 552 10.61 5.10 5.79
N ILE A 553 10.94 4.85 7.07
CA ILE A 553 12.15 5.40 7.72
C ILE A 553 13.41 4.92 6.97
N ALA A 554 13.53 3.61 6.75
CA ALA A 554 14.68 3.04 6.07
C ALA A 554 14.81 3.54 4.62
N PHE A 555 13.70 3.65 3.91
CA PHE A 555 13.64 4.19 2.55
C PHE A 555 14.13 5.63 2.50
N ASN A 556 13.62 6.50 3.37
CA ASN A 556 13.99 7.90 3.42
C ASN A 556 15.47 8.11 3.78
N ILE A 557 16.02 7.34 4.72
CA ILE A 557 17.47 7.39 5.04
C ILE A 557 18.29 6.91 3.86
N LYS A 558 17.91 5.81 3.20
CA LYS A 558 18.59 5.32 1.99
C LYS A 558 18.58 6.35 0.87
N LYS A 559 17.43 7.00 0.65
CA LYS A 559 17.29 8.08 -0.32
C LYS A 559 18.14 9.30 0.04
N MET A 560 18.18 9.67 1.31
CA MET A 560 19.05 10.75 1.81
C MET A 560 20.52 10.45 1.51
N CYS A 561 21.03 9.26 1.84
CA CYS A 561 22.39 8.84 1.53
C CYS A 561 22.72 8.98 0.04
N SER A 562 21.84 8.47 -0.84
CA SER A 562 22.06 8.55 -2.29
C SER A 562 21.99 9.99 -2.82
N THR A 563 21.15 10.84 -2.25
CA THR A 563 21.06 12.27 -2.62
C THR A 563 22.30 13.04 -2.17
N MET A 564 22.80 12.77 -0.97
CA MET A 564 24.06 13.37 -0.47
C MET A 564 25.25 12.96 -1.34
N ALA A 565 25.37 11.69 -1.70
CA ALA A 565 26.43 11.20 -2.59
C ALA A 565 26.39 11.89 -3.96
N ARG A 566 25.21 12.08 -4.56
CA ARG A 566 25.04 12.80 -5.84
C ARG A 566 25.40 14.28 -5.72
N ARG A 567 25.01 14.96 -4.63
CA ARG A 567 25.37 16.36 -4.38
C ARG A 567 26.90 16.52 -4.26
N ALA A 568 27.58 15.59 -3.62
CA ALA A 568 29.04 15.59 -3.47
C ALA A 568 29.76 15.42 -4.83
N ILE A 569 29.25 14.54 -5.72
CA ILE A 569 29.82 14.32 -7.06
C ILE A 569 29.63 15.53 -7.97
N ASN A 570 28.47 16.21 -7.91
CA ASN A 570 28.14 17.34 -8.81
C ASN A 570 28.73 18.68 -8.36
N GLY A 571 29.68 18.71 -7.43
CA GLY A 571 30.36 19.94 -7.01
C GLY A 571 29.47 20.98 -6.31
N GLY A 572 28.24 20.59 -5.95
CA GLY A 572 27.34 21.42 -5.15
C GLY A 572 27.97 21.68 -3.78
N ASN A 573 27.98 22.94 -3.31
CA ASN A 573 28.49 23.36 -2.01
C ASN A 573 27.96 22.43 -0.91
N CYS A 574 28.70 21.37 -0.62
CA CYS A 574 28.59 20.68 0.65
C CYS A 574 29.16 21.66 1.68
N PRO A 575 28.45 22.05 2.74
CA PRO A 575 29.07 22.81 3.80
C PRO A 575 30.35 22.09 4.20
N LYS A 576 31.48 22.80 4.23
CA LYS A 576 32.83 22.26 4.55
C LYS A 576 32.95 21.59 5.92
N GLN A 577 31.87 21.54 6.70
CA GLN A 577 31.72 20.74 7.90
C GLN A 577 31.19 19.36 7.48
N ASN A 578 31.85 18.34 7.99
CA ASN A 578 31.49 16.93 7.84
C ASN A 578 29.95 16.82 7.85
N PRO A 579 29.28 16.37 6.77
CA PRO A 579 27.80 16.42 6.68
C PRO A 579 27.11 15.67 7.83
N ILE A 580 27.87 14.81 8.50
CA ILE A 580 27.45 14.03 9.67
C ILE A 580 27.41 14.88 10.95
N THR A 581 28.37 15.80 11.16
CA THR A 581 28.41 16.67 12.36
C THR A 581 27.38 17.80 12.34
N GLY A 582 26.99 18.30 11.16
CA GLY A 582 25.93 19.30 11.02
C GLY A 582 24.53 18.82 11.43
N ILE A 583 24.27 17.51 11.47
CA ILE A 583 22.99 16.92 11.92
C ILE A 583 22.82 17.07 13.45
N ALA A 584 23.93 17.07 14.21
CA ALA A 584 23.88 17.12 15.67
C ALA A 584 23.47 18.48 16.26
N ILE A 585 23.84 19.58 15.60
CA ILE A 585 23.76 20.93 16.19
C ILE A 585 22.37 21.56 16.04
N ILE A 586 21.61 21.26 14.98
CA ILE A 586 20.33 21.94 14.68
C ILE A 586 19.15 21.34 15.44
N LEU A 587 19.17 20.04 15.74
CA LEU A 587 18.14 19.40 16.57
C LEU A 587 18.17 19.87 18.04
N TYR A 588 19.32 20.36 18.50
CA TYR A 588 19.48 20.85 19.88
C TYR A 588 18.93 22.28 20.07
N ALA A 589 19.07 23.16 19.10
CA ALA A 589 18.74 24.58 19.25
C ALA A 589 17.22 24.91 19.14
N LYS A 590 16.44 24.16 18.34
CA LYS A 590 15.01 24.45 18.15
C LYS A 590 14.11 23.87 19.22
N ASN A 591 14.52 22.77 19.87
CA ASN A 591 13.73 22.18 20.94
C ASN A 591 13.76 22.97 22.25
N GLN A 592 14.75 23.83 22.47
CA GLN A 592 14.71 24.77 23.60
C GLN A 592 13.72 25.95 23.38
N LYS A 593 13.43 26.30 22.11
CA LYS A 593 12.44 27.37 21.82
C LYS A 593 10.98 26.91 21.97
N ASN A 594 10.70 25.61 21.79
CA ASN A 594 9.33 25.08 21.92
C ASN A 594 8.94 24.78 23.38
N GLU A 595 9.90 24.50 24.27
CA GLU A 595 9.62 24.35 25.71
C GLU A 595 9.35 25.70 26.40
N GLY A 596 9.93 26.79 25.89
CA GLY A 596 9.64 28.15 26.39
C GLY A 596 8.26 28.68 26.00
N ASN A 597 7.67 28.22 24.92
CA ASN A 597 6.35 28.66 24.47
C ASN A 597 5.17 27.85 25.07
N SER A 598 5.40 26.63 25.56
CA SER A 598 4.32 25.85 26.19
C SER A 598 4.12 26.22 27.66
N GLN A 599 5.09 26.88 28.31
CA GLN A 599 4.94 27.38 29.69
C GLN A 599 4.25 28.76 29.74
N ASN A 600 4.21 29.52 28.63
CA ASN A 600 3.53 30.81 28.56
C ASN A 600 2.07 30.75 28.08
N MET A 601 1.51 29.56 27.80
CA MET A 601 0.09 29.37 27.53
C MET A 601 -0.67 28.70 28.67
N ALA A 602 -0.04 28.47 29.81
CA ALA A 602 -0.65 27.90 31.03
C ALA A 602 -0.55 28.83 32.25
N ALA A 603 -0.38 30.13 32.03
CA ALA A 603 -0.48 31.15 33.07
C ALA A 603 -1.61 32.15 32.73
#